data_bfa3d7be5e864cf3045cc7bc48c59d18
#
_entry.id   bfa3d7be5e864cf3045cc7bc48c59d18
#
_cell.length_a   1.000
_cell.length_b   1.000
_cell.length_c   1.000
_cell.angle_alpha   90.00
_cell.angle_beta   90.00
_cell.angle_gamma   90.00
#
_symmetry.space_group_name_H-M   'P 1'
#
loop_
_entity.id
_entity.type
_entity.pdbx_description
1 polymer ?
#
loop_
_entity_poly.entity_id
_entity_poly.type
_entity_poly.pdbx_seq_one_letter_code
_entity_poly.pdbx_strand_id
1 'polypeptide(L)'
;PFTDSKNKLSENDVTDERLFRQRRDFIKNSMALSLAAYLPSLAWSSAATLQDKFSRLITADKQWMGDSELKPHSLKDITSYNNYYELGYGKGDPKRNAAALITDPWQVEIAGECAKPGVYTLEDILKPHDYEERIYRFRCVEAWSMVIPWVGFSLGDLLKRFEPNSRAKYVAFETIYDKENPLPGQNRQVLEWPYREGLRMDEAMHPLTMIATGIYGQPLPNQNGAPLRLVVPWKYGFKSIKSIVKIRFSETEPETSWNMSGPNEYGFYSNV
;
A
#
# COMPACT_ATOMS: atom_id res chain seq x y z
N PRO A 1 -5.93 12.19 -31.77
CA PRO A 1 -4.58 11.80 -31.48
C PRO A 1 -3.87 12.95 -30.78
N PHE A 2 -3.89 12.96 -29.44
CA PHE A 2 -3.09 13.89 -28.66
C PHE A 2 -1.80 13.18 -28.27
N THR A 3 -0.78 13.34 -29.08
CA THR A 3 0.58 12.99 -28.71
C THR A 3 1.19 14.22 -28.03
N ASP A 4 1.05 14.31 -26.72
CA ASP A 4 1.81 15.29 -25.93
C ASP A 4 3.25 14.78 -25.80
N SER A 5 4.13 15.36 -26.62
CA SER A 5 5.55 15.01 -26.71
C SER A 5 6.38 15.47 -25.49
N LYS A 6 5.74 16.06 -24.46
CA LYS A 6 6.44 16.61 -23.29
C LYS A 6 6.60 15.63 -22.12
N ASN A 7 6.02 14.44 -22.21
CA ASN A 7 6.08 13.41 -21.14
C ASN A 7 6.73 12.11 -21.59
N LYS A 8 7.64 12.12 -22.57
CA LYS A 8 8.51 10.97 -22.79
C LYS A 8 9.52 10.90 -21.65
N LEU A 9 9.35 9.94 -20.75
CA LEU A 9 10.37 9.58 -19.78
C LEU A 9 11.66 9.27 -20.55
N SER A 10 12.72 10.01 -20.27
CA SER A 10 14.05 9.76 -20.82
C SER A 10 14.73 8.63 -20.03
N GLU A 11 15.78 8.04 -20.57
CA GLU A 11 16.57 7.03 -19.83
C GLU A 11 17.13 7.58 -18.50
N ASN A 12 17.30 8.90 -18.39
CA ASN A 12 17.74 9.57 -17.15
C ASN A 12 16.64 9.66 -16.08
N ASP A 13 15.38 9.42 -16.44
CA ASP A 13 14.23 9.45 -15.52
C ASP A 13 14.01 8.07 -14.86
N VAL A 14 14.79 7.07 -15.23
CA VAL A 14 14.71 5.70 -14.71
C VAL A 14 15.85 5.48 -13.72
N THR A 15 15.58 4.81 -12.60
CA THR A 15 16.61 4.46 -11.62
C THR A 15 17.72 3.65 -12.31
N ASP A 16 18.98 4.09 -12.18
CA ASP A 16 20.14 3.41 -12.72
C ASP A 16 20.15 1.93 -12.25
N GLU A 17 20.29 1.02 -13.18
CA GLU A 17 20.31 -0.43 -12.94
C GLU A 17 21.38 -0.83 -11.91
N ARG A 18 22.49 -0.08 -11.84
CA ARG A 18 23.56 -0.29 -10.85
C ARG A 18 23.07 0.00 -9.44
N LEU A 19 22.27 1.05 -9.24
CA LEU A 19 21.67 1.37 -7.94
C LEU A 19 20.64 0.31 -7.53
N PHE A 20 19.92 -0.24 -8.48
CA PHE A 20 18.99 -1.33 -8.23
C PHE A 20 19.71 -2.64 -7.86
N ARG A 21 20.84 -2.94 -8.50
CA ARG A 21 21.66 -4.12 -8.23
C ARG A 21 22.55 -3.97 -6.98
N GLN A 22 22.92 -2.74 -6.62
CA GLN A 22 23.77 -2.43 -5.43
C GLN A 22 22.98 -2.25 -4.14
N ARG A 23 21.75 -2.78 -4.04
CA ARG A 23 20.90 -2.73 -2.83
C ARG A 23 21.64 -3.15 -1.56
N ARG A 24 22.49 -4.18 -1.66
CA ARG A 24 23.28 -4.69 -0.52
C ARG A 24 24.26 -3.66 0.03
N ASP A 25 24.88 -2.90 -0.85
CA ASP A 25 25.92 -1.94 -0.46
C ASP A 25 25.31 -0.66 0.11
N PHE A 26 24.17 -0.21 -0.42
CA PHE A 26 23.46 0.95 0.10
C PHE A 26 22.95 0.72 1.53
N ILE A 27 22.41 -0.46 1.83
CA ILE A 27 21.90 -0.79 3.16
C ILE A 27 23.05 -0.97 4.16
N LYS A 28 24.16 -1.57 3.77
CA LYS A 28 25.36 -1.69 4.62
C LYS A 28 25.95 -0.32 4.97
N ASN A 29 25.96 0.62 4.02
CA ASN A 29 26.53 1.94 4.23
C ASN A 29 25.60 2.88 5.03
N SER A 30 24.28 2.66 5.00
CA SER A 30 23.32 3.42 5.83
C SER A 30 23.37 3.05 7.31
N MET A 31 23.88 1.88 7.66
CA MET A 31 24.08 1.44 9.06
C MET A 31 25.29 2.10 9.76
N ALA A 32 26.18 2.75 9.01
CA ALA A 32 27.43 3.32 9.57
C ALA A 32 27.30 4.76 10.09
N LEU A 33 26.15 5.43 9.96
CA LEU A 33 25.98 6.87 10.23
C LEU A 33 24.90 7.21 11.26
N SER A 34 24.64 6.35 12.26
CA SER A 34 23.76 6.72 13.38
C SER A 34 24.42 6.44 14.72
N LEU A 35 25.39 7.29 15.08
CA LEU A 35 25.82 7.45 16.47
C LEU A 35 25.18 8.71 17.05
N ALA A 36 24.51 8.52 18.20
CA ALA A 36 24.10 9.50 19.20
C ALA A 36 22.75 10.21 19.02
N ALA A 37 21.76 9.77 19.79
CA ALA A 37 21.11 10.61 20.82
C ALA A 37 20.19 9.74 21.69
N TYR A 38 20.33 9.83 22.98
CA TYR A 38 19.50 9.23 24.02
C TYR A 38 18.05 9.75 23.92
N LEU A 39 17.09 8.86 23.65
CA LEU A 39 15.66 9.04 23.93
C LEU A 39 14.98 7.67 24.20
N PRO A 40 13.89 7.61 24.99
CA PRO A 40 13.48 6.41 25.69
C PRO A 40 12.83 5.34 24.80
N SER A 41 13.02 4.10 25.20
CA SER A 41 12.96 2.82 24.56
C SER A 41 11.58 2.22 24.22
N LEU A 42 10.55 2.97 23.87
CA LEU A 42 9.22 2.40 23.57
C LEU A 42 8.78 2.46 22.08
N ALA A 43 9.42 3.28 21.25
CA ALA A 43 9.06 3.44 19.83
C ALA A 43 9.84 2.56 18.84
N TRP A 44 10.74 1.72 19.32
CA TRP A 44 11.71 1.01 18.45
C TRP A 44 11.30 -0.40 18.04
N SER A 45 10.23 -0.97 18.59
CA SER A 45 9.94 -2.40 18.33
C SER A 45 9.31 -2.64 16.95
N SER A 46 8.40 -1.79 16.49
CA SER A 46 7.73 -2.03 15.20
C SER A 46 8.63 -1.71 13.98
N ALA A 47 9.37 -0.61 14.04
CA ALA A 47 10.31 -0.24 12.99
C ALA A 47 11.47 -1.24 12.87
N ALA A 48 12.00 -1.72 14.00
CA ALA A 48 13.02 -2.77 14.02
C ALA A 48 12.49 -4.09 13.43
N THR A 49 11.26 -4.48 13.77
CA THR A 49 10.64 -5.71 13.25
C THR A 49 10.42 -5.64 11.73
N LEU A 50 9.96 -4.50 11.21
CA LEU A 50 9.83 -4.28 9.78
C LEU A 50 11.19 -4.29 9.08
N GLN A 51 12.17 -3.59 9.62
CA GLN A 51 13.53 -3.53 9.09
C GLN A 51 14.20 -4.91 9.05
N ASP A 52 14.02 -5.74 10.09
CA ASP A 52 14.51 -7.12 10.13
C ASP A 52 13.85 -7.98 9.05
N LYS A 53 12.54 -7.82 8.83
CA LYS A 53 11.81 -8.53 7.77
C LYS A 53 12.30 -8.11 6.39
N PHE A 54 12.50 -6.83 6.15
CA PHE A 54 13.05 -6.32 4.89
C PHE A 54 14.51 -6.76 4.68
N SER A 55 15.31 -6.84 5.74
CA SER A 55 16.69 -7.35 5.66
C SER A 55 16.74 -8.82 5.27
N ARG A 56 15.79 -9.64 5.74
CA ARG A 56 15.66 -11.06 5.34
C ARG A 56 15.26 -11.21 3.87
N LEU A 57 14.41 -10.33 3.36
CA LEU A 57 14.04 -10.30 1.94
C LEU A 57 15.22 -10.07 1.00
N ILE A 58 16.13 -9.19 1.42
CA ILE A 58 17.34 -8.87 0.65
C ILE A 58 18.29 -10.07 0.58
N THR A 59 18.21 -10.99 1.55
CA THR A 59 19.01 -12.20 1.60
C THR A 59 18.36 -13.41 0.95
N ALA A 60 17.04 -13.37 0.70
CA ALA A 60 16.33 -14.43 0.01
C ALA A 60 16.30 -14.13 -1.49
N ASP A 61 16.81 -15.03 -2.32
CA ASP A 61 16.77 -14.96 -3.79
C ASP A 61 15.34 -15.13 -4.38
N LYS A 62 14.32 -14.80 -3.62
CA LYS A 62 12.93 -14.83 -4.05
C LYS A 62 12.52 -13.49 -4.67
N GLN A 63 13.07 -13.19 -5.83
CA GLN A 63 12.43 -12.25 -6.74
C GLN A 63 11.28 -12.97 -7.45
N TRP A 64 10.05 -12.54 -7.16
CA TRP A 64 8.96 -12.90 -8.06
C TRP A 64 9.21 -12.16 -9.39
N MET A 65 9.45 -12.93 -10.44
CA MET A 65 9.65 -12.40 -11.77
C MET A 65 8.30 -11.98 -12.35
N GLY A 66 7.90 -10.74 -12.07
CA GLY A 66 7.04 -10.02 -12.98
C GLY A 66 7.73 -9.86 -14.33
N ASP A 67 7.02 -9.30 -15.30
CA ASP A 67 7.55 -9.02 -16.63
C ASP A 67 8.97 -8.42 -16.53
N SER A 68 9.98 -9.16 -17.00
CA SER A 68 11.40 -8.79 -16.91
C SER A 68 11.75 -7.50 -17.68
N GLU A 69 10.81 -7.01 -18.52
CA GLU A 69 10.95 -5.76 -19.26
C GLU A 69 10.49 -4.52 -18.47
N LEU A 70 9.81 -4.70 -17.33
CA LEU A 70 9.34 -3.59 -16.52
C LEU A 70 10.50 -2.91 -15.77
N LYS A 71 10.84 -1.69 -16.17
CA LYS A 71 11.81 -0.84 -15.46
C LYS A 71 11.09 -0.03 -14.38
N PRO A 72 11.44 -0.20 -13.09
CA PRO A 72 10.84 0.59 -12.01
C PRO A 72 11.13 2.08 -12.14
N HIS A 73 10.13 2.91 -11.82
CA HIS A 73 10.28 4.36 -11.73
C HIS A 73 11.16 4.75 -10.54
N SER A 74 11.73 5.95 -10.57
CA SER A 74 12.58 6.40 -9.48
C SER A 74 11.83 6.47 -8.14
N LEU A 75 12.52 6.22 -7.03
CA LEU A 75 11.93 6.37 -5.70
C LEU A 75 11.41 7.80 -5.49
N LYS A 76 12.11 8.80 -6.05
CA LYS A 76 11.71 10.21 -6.00
C LYS A 76 10.33 10.41 -6.63
N ASP A 77 10.06 9.86 -7.81
CA ASP A 77 8.78 10.03 -8.49
C ASP A 77 7.67 9.29 -7.75
N ILE A 78 7.93 8.03 -7.36
CA ILE A 78 6.98 7.20 -6.62
C ILE A 78 6.57 7.86 -5.29
N THR A 79 7.48 8.58 -4.62
CA THR A 79 7.21 9.19 -3.32
C THR A 79 6.79 10.65 -3.37
N SER A 80 6.76 11.29 -4.55
CA SER A 80 6.43 12.71 -4.66
C SER A 80 5.24 13.03 -5.57
N TYR A 81 4.72 12.05 -6.30
CA TYR A 81 3.57 12.20 -7.20
C TYR A 81 2.52 11.15 -6.83
N ASN A 82 1.59 11.51 -5.95
CA ASN A 82 0.67 10.57 -5.32
C ASN A 82 -0.78 11.05 -5.39
N ASN A 83 -1.70 10.10 -5.49
CA ASN A 83 -3.11 10.27 -5.17
C ASN A 83 -3.36 9.63 -3.80
N TYR A 84 -3.46 10.45 -2.77
CA TYR A 84 -3.83 10.04 -1.42
C TYR A 84 -4.64 11.15 -0.79
N TYR A 85 -5.96 11.11 -1.01
CA TYR A 85 -6.88 12.20 -0.73
C TYR A 85 -6.98 12.53 0.75
N GLU A 86 -6.75 11.56 1.61
CA GLU A 86 -6.66 11.76 3.06
C GLU A 86 -5.56 12.75 3.45
N LEU A 87 -4.49 12.82 2.68
CA LEU A 87 -3.39 13.77 2.89
C LEU A 87 -3.46 15.01 2.00
N GLY A 88 -4.36 15.02 0.99
CA GLY A 88 -4.58 16.18 0.11
C GLY A 88 -4.85 15.81 -1.34
N TYR A 89 -5.33 16.77 -2.13
CA TYR A 89 -5.87 16.55 -3.47
C TYR A 89 -4.87 16.80 -4.59
N GLY A 90 -3.88 17.65 -4.38
CA GLY A 90 -2.80 17.86 -5.34
C GLY A 90 -1.77 16.74 -5.28
N LYS A 91 -1.14 16.38 -6.40
CA LYS A 91 -0.20 15.26 -6.49
C LYS A 91 1.00 15.35 -5.52
N GLY A 92 1.41 16.55 -5.16
CA GLY A 92 2.48 16.79 -4.18
C GLY A 92 2.00 16.93 -2.74
N ASP A 93 0.68 17.04 -2.49
CA ASP A 93 0.13 17.24 -1.15
C ASP A 93 0.41 16.06 -0.22
N PRO A 94 0.24 14.79 -0.66
CA PRO A 94 0.51 13.67 0.21
C PRO A 94 1.92 13.65 0.77
N LYS A 95 2.92 14.01 -0.03
CA LYS A 95 4.30 14.14 0.44
C LYS A 95 4.48 15.31 1.42
N ARG A 96 3.89 16.47 1.13
CA ARG A 96 4.00 17.65 2.03
C ARG A 96 3.35 17.39 3.37
N ASN A 97 2.23 16.68 3.38
CA ASN A 97 1.41 16.42 4.56
C ASN A 97 1.69 15.05 5.20
N ALA A 98 2.70 14.32 4.72
CA ALA A 98 3.00 12.95 5.17
C ALA A 98 3.17 12.81 6.68
N ALA A 99 3.74 13.83 7.35
CA ALA A 99 3.97 13.82 8.79
C ALA A 99 2.67 13.85 9.63
N ALA A 100 1.53 14.20 9.04
CA ALA A 100 0.24 14.18 9.74
C ALA A 100 -0.27 12.74 9.97
N LEU A 101 0.20 11.76 9.19
CA LEU A 101 -0.18 10.37 9.37
C LEU A 101 0.70 9.71 10.44
N ILE A 102 0.12 9.37 11.56
CA ILE A 102 0.78 8.63 12.64
C ILE A 102 0.54 7.14 12.41
N THR A 103 1.62 6.37 12.30
CA THR A 103 1.58 4.94 11.96
C THR A 103 1.99 4.01 13.11
N ASP A 104 2.28 4.56 14.28
CA ASP A 104 2.63 3.80 15.48
C ASP A 104 2.01 4.49 16.71
N PRO A 105 1.20 3.79 17.52
CA PRO A 105 0.72 2.41 17.31
C PRO A 105 -0.29 2.28 16.16
N TRP A 106 -0.34 1.08 15.51
CA TRP A 106 -1.33 0.81 14.47
C TRP A 106 -2.08 -0.48 14.75
N GLN A 107 -3.38 -0.45 14.49
CA GLN A 107 -4.26 -1.60 14.67
C GLN A 107 -5.15 -1.77 13.45
N VAL A 108 -5.56 -3.01 13.21
CA VAL A 108 -6.50 -3.38 12.13
C VAL A 108 -7.64 -4.18 12.74
N GLU A 109 -8.86 -3.68 12.58
CA GLU A 109 -10.08 -4.41 12.94
C GLU A 109 -10.40 -5.44 11.85
N ILE A 110 -10.60 -6.67 12.27
CA ILE A 110 -11.12 -7.78 11.44
C ILE A 110 -12.56 -8.03 11.87
N ALA A 111 -13.50 -8.02 10.92
CA ALA A 111 -14.93 -8.13 11.21
C ALA A 111 -15.70 -8.92 10.17
N GLY A 112 -16.99 -9.17 10.44
CA GLY A 112 -17.96 -9.77 9.51
C GLY A 112 -17.92 -11.29 9.47
N GLU A 113 -18.06 -11.87 8.31
CA GLU A 113 -18.28 -13.30 8.07
C GLU A 113 -17.00 -14.14 8.20
N CYS A 114 -16.43 -14.18 9.43
CA CYS A 114 -15.21 -14.94 9.76
C CYS A 114 -15.28 -15.51 11.17
N ALA A 115 -14.48 -16.54 11.45
CA ALA A 115 -14.43 -17.19 12.75
C ALA A 115 -13.56 -16.46 13.80
N LYS A 116 -12.65 -15.59 13.34
CA LYS A 116 -11.68 -14.89 14.19
C LYS A 116 -11.75 -13.37 14.04
N PRO A 117 -12.92 -12.74 14.33
CA PRO A 117 -13.02 -11.28 14.36
C PRO A 117 -12.23 -10.73 15.56
N GLY A 118 -11.80 -9.47 15.49
CA GLY A 118 -11.08 -8.81 16.58
C GLY A 118 -10.24 -7.65 16.09
N VAL A 119 -9.55 -7.01 17.03
CA VAL A 119 -8.58 -5.94 16.75
C VAL A 119 -7.18 -6.52 16.90
N TYR A 120 -6.39 -6.41 15.85
CA TYR A 120 -5.05 -6.96 15.76
C TYR A 120 -4.03 -5.83 15.67
N THR A 121 -2.92 -5.95 16.39
CA THR A 121 -1.81 -5.01 16.23
C THR A 121 -1.15 -5.17 14.86
N LEU A 122 -0.41 -4.16 14.42
CA LEU A 122 0.35 -4.25 13.17
C LEU A 122 1.31 -5.46 13.19
N GLU A 123 1.96 -5.70 14.32
CA GLU A 123 2.89 -6.81 14.51
C GLU A 123 2.18 -8.16 14.34
N ASP A 124 0.96 -8.32 14.86
CA ASP A 124 0.17 -9.54 14.72
C ASP A 124 -0.24 -9.78 13.26
N ILE A 125 -0.53 -8.71 12.52
CA ILE A 125 -0.83 -8.77 11.08
C ILE A 125 0.42 -9.19 10.30
N LEU A 126 1.57 -8.60 10.61
CA LEU A 126 2.79 -8.73 9.83
C LEU A 126 3.60 -10.01 10.12
N LYS A 127 3.67 -10.41 11.41
CA LYS A 127 4.60 -11.43 11.91
C LYS A 127 4.55 -12.79 11.20
N PRO A 128 3.37 -13.34 10.86
CA PRO A 128 3.28 -14.70 10.34
C PRO A 128 3.61 -14.86 8.84
N HIS A 129 3.89 -13.75 8.15
CA HIS A 129 4.00 -13.78 6.69
C HIS A 129 5.45 -13.73 6.21
N ASP A 130 5.73 -14.53 5.17
CA ASP A 130 6.93 -14.39 4.36
C ASP A 130 6.74 -13.21 3.39
N TYR A 131 7.74 -12.33 3.35
CA TYR A 131 7.72 -11.17 2.49
C TYR A 131 8.33 -11.48 1.15
N GLU A 132 7.80 -10.86 0.11
CA GLU A 132 8.33 -10.92 -1.25
C GLU A 132 8.32 -9.53 -1.89
N GLU A 133 9.19 -9.33 -2.88
CA GLU A 133 9.16 -8.15 -3.72
C GLU A 133 8.43 -8.48 -5.02
N ARG A 134 7.46 -7.63 -5.40
CA ARG A 134 6.72 -7.74 -6.65
C ARG A 134 6.80 -6.45 -7.43
N ILE A 135 7.24 -6.52 -8.67
CA ILE A 135 7.32 -5.36 -9.57
C ILE A 135 6.07 -5.32 -10.41
N TYR A 136 5.21 -4.32 -10.17
CA TYR A 136 3.95 -4.16 -10.89
C TYR A 136 3.88 -2.83 -11.62
N ARG A 137 3.33 -2.83 -12.84
CA ARG A 137 2.81 -1.63 -13.46
C ARG A 137 1.47 -1.29 -12.80
N PHE A 138 1.38 -0.11 -12.24
CA PHE A 138 0.23 0.36 -11.48
C PHE A 138 -0.39 1.55 -12.19
N ARG A 139 -1.65 1.41 -12.64
CA ARG A 139 -2.32 2.42 -13.46
C ARG A 139 -3.33 3.23 -12.65
N CYS A 140 -3.26 4.56 -12.79
CA CYS A 140 -4.30 5.45 -12.31
C CYS A 140 -5.41 5.62 -13.35
N VAL A 141 -6.65 5.84 -12.90
CA VAL A 141 -7.78 6.20 -13.77
C VAL A 141 -7.54 7.54 -14.50
N GLU A 142 -6.66 8.38 -13.99
CA GLU A 142 -6.22 9.64 -14.62
C GLU A 142 -5.25 9.41 -15.79
N ALA A 143 -5.14 8.19 -16.32
CA ALA A 143 -4.39 7.78 -17.51
C ALA A 143 -2.86 7.74 -17.37
N TRP A 144 -2.29 7.93 -16.18
CA TRP A 144 -0.86 7.74 -15.92
C TRP A 144 -0.59 6.42 -15.19
N SER A 145 0.64 5.93 -15.26
CA SER A 145 1.04 4.70 -14.57
C SER A 145 2.46 4.81 -14.04
N MET A 146 2.75 4.00 -13.02
CA MET A 146 4.10 3.80 -12.49
C MET A 146 4.41 2.32 -12.37
N VAL A 147 5.66 1.94 -12.60
CA VAL A 147 6.18 0.62 -12.28
C VAL A 147 6.83 0.71 -10.91
N ILE A 148 6.31 -0.06 -9.96
CA ILE A 148 6.69 0.06 -8.54
C ILE A 148 7.11 -1.31 -8.01
N PRO A 149 8.31 -1.42 -7.40
CA PRO A 149 8.75 -2.62 -6.70
C PRO A 149 8.16 -2.65 -5.29
N TRP A 150 6.99 -3.24 -5.17
CA TRP A 150 6.29 -3.41 -3.89
C TRP A 150 6.92 -4.51 -3.06
N VAL A 151 6.97 -4.31 -1.75
CA VAL A 151 7.36 -5.32 -0.77
C VAL A 151 6.18 -5.61 0.14
N GLY A 152 5.87 -6.88 0.32
CA GLY A 152 4.73 -7.31 1.12
C GLY A 152 4.47 -8.79 1.02
N PHE A 153 3.21 -9.18 1.18
CA PHE A 153 2.77 -10.57 1.19
C PHE A 153 1.37 -10.73 0.58
N SER A 154 0.98 -11.97 0.27
CA SER A 154 -0.33 -12.29 -0.28
C SER A 154 -1.47 -11.85 0.63
N LEU A 155 -2.46 -11.09 0.09
CA LEU A 155 -3.69 -10.81 0.82
C LEU A 155 -4.45 -12.10 1.16
N GLY A 156 -4.51 -13.05 0.22
CA GLY A 156 -5.20 -14.32 0.44
C GLY A 156 -4.65 -15.09 1.65
N ASP A 157 -3.35 -15.06 1.90
CA ASP A 157 -2.75 -15.72 3.06
C ASP A 157 -3.07 -15.00 4.36
N LEU A 158 -3.16 -13.68 4.34
CA LEU A 158 -3.67 -12.93 5.49
C LEU A 158 -5.13 -13.30 5.80
N LEU A 159 -6.00 -13.31 4.79
CA LEU A 159 -7.43 -13.56 4.98
C LEU A 159 -7.73 -14.96 5.50
N LYS A 160 -7.01 -15.99 5.04
CA LYS A 160 -7.15 -17.38 5.52
C LYS A 160 -6.97 -17.52 7.03
N ARG A 161 -6.15 -16.68 7.66
CA ARG A 161 -5.91 -16.70 9.10
C ARG A 161 -7.16 -16.42 9.92
N PHE A 162 -8.08 -15.64 9.37
CA PHE A 162 -9.31 -15.24 10.03
C PHE A 162 -10.48 -16.20 9.77
N GLU A 163 -10.25 -17.26 9.00
CA GLU A 163 -11.21 -18.33 8.73
C GLU A 163 -12.57 -17.79 8.22
N PRO A 164 -12.58 -17.14 7.03
CA PRO A 164 -13.82 -16.67 6.44
C PRO A 164 -14.79 -17.85 6.20
N ASN A 165 -16.07 -17.66 6.57
CA ASN A 165 -17.08 -18.69 6.38
C ASN A 165 -17.68 -18.64 4.95
N SER A 166 -18.63 -19.56 4.65
CA SER A 166 -19.23 -19.68 3.30
C SER A 166 -20.07 -18.48 2.86
N ARG A 167 -20.45 -17.60 3.80
CA ARG A 167 -21.17 -16.35 3.50
C ARG A 167 -20.25 -15.21 3.10
N ALA A 168 -18.96 -15.30 3.34
CA ALA A 168 -17.97 -14.31 2.92
C ALA A 168 -17.82 -14.34 1.38
N LYS A 169 -18.54 -13.46 0.70
CA LYS A 169 -18.49 -13.29 -0.77
C LYS A 169 -17.61 -12.13 -1.20
N TYR A 170 -17.44 -11.16 -0.31
CA TYR A 170 -16.68 -9.93 -0.52
C TYR A 170 -15.78 -9.63 0.67
N VAL A 171 -14.75 -8.84 0.42
CA VAL A 171 -13.89 -8.24 1.45
C VAL A 171 -13.95 -6.73 1.29
N ALA A 172 -14.39 -6.04 2.34
CA ALA A 172 -14.44 -4.59 2.43
C ALA A 172 -13.26 -4.06 3.26
N PHE A 173 -12.76 -2.89 2.90
CA PHE A 173 -11.64 -2.22 3.56
C PHE A 173 -12.00 -0.79 3.88
N GLU A 174 -11.46 -0.28 4.99
CA GLU A 174 -11.56 1.13 5.37
C GLU A 174 -10.17 1.69 5.70
N THR A 175 -9.94 2.93 5.26
CA THR A 175 -8.74 3.70 5.64
C THR A 175 -8.93 4.38 6.99
N ILE A 176 -7.84 4.88 7.56
CA ILE A 176 -7.88 5.65 8.82
C ILE A 176 -8.75 6.90 8.67
N TYR A 177 -9.62 7.12 9.65
CA TYR A 177 -10.39 8.35 9.80
C TYR A 177 -10.70 8.60 11.26
N ASP A 178 -10.22 9.73 11.78
CA ASP A 178 -10.63 10.28 13.05
C ASP A 178 -11.44 11.54 12.81
N LYS A 179 -12.71 11.52 13.18
CA LYS A 179 -13.63 12.64 12.95
C LYS A 179 -13.25 13.88 13.77
N GLU A 180 -12.60 13.69 14.92
CA GLU A 180 -12.19 14.79 15.79
C GLU A 180 -10.86 15.39 15.36
N ASN A 181 -9.97 14.55 14.81
CA ASN A 181 -8.63 14.92 14.32
C ASN A 181 -8.39 14.41 12.89
N PRO A 182 -9.15 14.88 11.90
CA PRO A 182 -9.04 14.36 10.54
C PRO A 182 -7.70 14.73 9.91
N LEU A 183 -7.21 13.86 9.04
CA LEU A 183 -6.04 14.16 8.22
C LEU A 183 -6.32 15.36 7.30
N PRO A 184 -5.29 16.09 6.85
CA PRO A 184 -5.43 17.37 6.13
C PRO A 184 -6.40 17.35 4.93
N GLY A 185 -6.47 16.25 4.19
CA GLY A 185 -7.38 16.10 3.07
C GLY A 185 -8.80 15.71 3.46
N GLN A 186 -8.98 15.10 4.64
CA GLN A 186 -10.28 14.65 5.14
C GLN A 186 -11.16 15.80 5.69
N ASN A 187 -10.62 17.00 5.79
CA ASN A 187 -11.36 18.21 6.15
C ASN A 187 -12.31 18.73 5.04
N ARG A 188 -12.28 18.11 3.86
CA ARG A 188 -13.12 18.50 2.71
C ARG A 188 -14.08 17.37 2.32
N GLN A 189 -15.30 17.73 1.97
CA GLN A 189 -16.33 16.79 1.51
C GLN A 189 -16.22 16.50 0.00
N VAL A 190 -15.06 15.98 -0.44
CA VAL A 190 -14.92 15.49 -1.82
C VAL A 190 -15.36 14.03 -1.91
N LEU A 191 -15.14 13.27 -0.85
CA LEU A 191 -15.59 11.90 -0.66
C LEU A 191 -16.24 11.76 0.71
N GLU A 192 -17.07 10.74 0.90
CA GLU A 192 -17.48 10.30 2.22
C GLU A 192 -16.32 9.62 2.93
N TRP A 193 -16.01 10.05 4.16
CA TRP A 193 -14.97 9.46 5.00
C TRP A 193 -15.54 8.45 6.00
N PRO A 194 -14.84 7.36 6.33
CA PRO A 194 -13.53 6.96 5.80
C PRO A 194 -13.60 6.58 4.31
N TYR A 195 -12.45 6.60 3.64
CA TYR A 195 -12.34 6.02 2.31
C TYR A 195 -12.58 4.50 2.39
N ARG A 196 -13.42 3.98 1.51
CA ARG A 196 -13.86 2.58 1.50
C ARG A 196 -13.56 1.95 0.15
N GLU A 197 -13.12 0.70 0.19
CA GLU A 197 -12.94 -0.14 -0.98
C GLU A 197 -13.41 -1.55 -0.74
N GLY A 198 -13.63 -2.29 -1.84
CA GLY A 198 -14.04 -3.67 -1.78
C GLY A 198 -13.51 -4.51 -2.93
N LEU A 199 -13.37 -5.79 -2.67
CA LEU A 199 -13.05 -6.83 -3.64
C LEU A 199 -14.03 -7.99 -3.49
N ARG A 200 -14.29 -8.72 -4.59
CA ARG A 200 -14.87 -10.05 -4.46
C ARG A 200 -13.86 -10.96 -3.75
N MET A 201 -14.36 -12.02 -3.12
CA MET A 201 -13.51 -12.96 -2.40
C MET A 201 -12.46 -13.61 -3.33
N ASP A 202 -12.83 -13.98 -4.56
CA ASP A 202 -11.89 -14.57 -5.52
C ASP A 202 -10.79 -13.58 -5.97
N GLU A 203 -11.10 -12.28 -6.10
CA GLU A 203 -10.13 -11.24 -6.36
C GLU A 203 -9.20 -11.01 -5.15
N ALA A 204 -9.76 -11.02 -3.94
CA ALA A 204 -9.00 -10.88 -2.72
C ALA A 204 -8.07 -12.08 -2.47
N MET A 205 -8.50 -13.28 -2.86
CA MET A 205 -7.71 -14.53 -2.74
C MET A 205 -6.77 -14.76 -3.93
N HIS A 206 -6.82 -13.90 -4.95
CA HIS A 206 -6.00 -14.07 -6.13
C HIS A 206 -4.50 -13.93 -5.80
N PRO A 207 -3.62 -14.79 -6.34
CA PRO A 207 -2.18 -14.78 -6.01
C PRO A 207 -1.48 -13.44 -6.27
N LEU A 208 -1.95 -12.63 -7.22
CA LEU A 208 -1.38 -11.32 -7.53
C LEU A 208 -1.83 -10.21 -6.57
N THR A 209 -2.91 -10.42 -5.80
CA THR A 209 -3.36 -9.44 -4.80
C THR A 209 -2.46 -9.48 -3.58
N MET A 210 -1.95 -8.33 -3.17
CA MET A 210 -1.04 -8.27 -2.03
C MET A 210 -1.36 -7.14 -1.05
N ILE A 211 -0.95 -7.34 0.18
CA ILE A 211 -0.73 -6.27 1.16
C ILE A 211 0.71 -5.82 1.03
N ALA A 212 0.90 -4.57 0.63
CA ALA A 212 2.21 -3.95 0.56
C ALA A 212 2.49 -3.16 1.84
N THR A 213 3.69 -3.34 2.37
CA THR A 213 4.22 -2.67 3.57
C THR A 213 5.53 -1.96 3.28
N GLY A 214 6.00 -2.05 2.04
CA GLY A 214 7.24 -1.43 1.60
C GLY A 214 7.34 -1.24 0.10
N ILE A 215 8.33 -0.44 -0.29
CA ILE A 215 8.79 -0.22 -1.67
C ILE A 215 10.32 -0.18 -1.68
N TYR A 216 10.94 -0.69 -2.74
CA TYR A 216 12.40 -0.71 -2.87
C TYR A 216 13.14 -1.30 -1.65
N GLY A 217 12.57 -2.35 -1.03
CA GLY A 217 13.16 -2.96 0.16
C GLY A 217 13.18 -2.08 1.41
N GLN A 218 12.41 -0.98 1.43
CA GLN A 218 12.28 -0.07 2.57
C GLN A 218 10.83 -0.02 3.05
N PRO A 219 10.57 0.31 4.33
CA PRO A 219 9.22 0.54 4.82
C PRO A 219 8.45 1.53 3.96
N LEU A 220 7.15 1.31 3.83
CA LEU A 220 6.27 2.14 3.02
C LEU A 220 6.22 3.57 3.55
N PRO A 221 6.55 4.58 2.74
CA PRO A 221 6.39 5.98 3.16
C PRO A 221 4.91 6.34 3.38
N ASN A 222 4.65 7.27 4.29
CA ASN A 222 3.30 7.70 4.65
C ASN A 222 2.46 8.11 3.43
N GLN A 223 3.02 8.91 2.53
CA GLN A 223 2.35 9.36 1.31
C GLN A 223 2.04 8.22 0.33
N ASN A 224 2.66 7.06 0.49
CA ASN A 224 2.40 5.86 -0.30
C ASN A 224 1.42 4.90 0.38
N GLY A 225 0.89 5.26 1.55
CA GLY A 225 -0.17 4.51 2.24
C GLY A 225 0.32 3.63 3.39
N ALA A 226 1.37 4.07 4.13
CA ALA A 226 1.86 3.39 5.32
C ALA A 226 0.74 3.18 6.37
N PRO A 227 0.91 2.20 7.30
CA PRO A 227 1.96 1.20 7.35
C PRO A 227 1.69 0.00 6.43
N LEU A 228 0.46 -0.17 5.97
CA LEU A 228 0.05 -1.23 5.04
C LEU A 228 -1.04 -0.74 4.09
N ARG A 229 -0.99 -1.23 2.88
CA ARG A 229 -1.94 -0.92 1.82
C ARG A 229 -2.24 -2.11 0.94
N LEU A 230 -3.37 -2.04 0.23
CA LEU A 230 -3.71 -3.00 -0.82
C LEU A 230 -2.97 -2.66 -2.12
N VAL A 231 -2.59 -3.69 -2.89
CA VAL A 231 -2.14 -3.58 -4.27
C VAL A 231 -2.79 -4.66 -5.12
N VAL A 232 -3.55 -4.22 -6.13
CA VAL A 232 -4.26 -5.09 -7.09
C VAL A 232 -3.86 -4.67 -8.49
N PRO A 233 -2.90 -5.35 -9.15
CA PRO A 233 -2.23 -4.82 -10.35
C PRO A 233 -3.12 -4.74 -11.61
N TRP A 234 -4.21 -5.52 -11.69
CA TRP A 234 -5.14 -5.47 -12.84
C TRP A 234 -6.31 -4.51 -12.65
N LYS A 235 -6.35 -3.77 -11.53
CA LYS A 235 -7.38 -2.76 -11.26
C LYS A 235 -6.78 -1.36 -11.25
N TYR A 236 -7.59 -0.37 -11.53
CA TYR A 236 -7.18 1.03 -11.34
C TYR A 236 -6.73 1.30 -9.91
N GLY A 237 -5.73 2.16 -9.76
CA GLY A 237 -5.02 2.42 -8.50
C GLY A 237 -5.91 2.86 -7.34
N PHE A 238 -7.07 3.47 -7.59
CA PHE A 238 -8.00 3.85 -6.52
C PHE A 238 -8.59 2.65 -5.79
N LYS A 239 -8.69 1.48 -6.44
CA LYS A 239 -9.12 0.23 -5.80
C LYS A 239 -8.12 -0.29 -4.75
N SER A 240 -6.90 0.20 -4.78
CA SER A 240 -5.81 -0.21 -3.89
C SER A 240 -5.71 0.74 -2.69
N ILE A 241 -6.66 0.58 -1.78
CA ILE A 241 -6.82 1.38 -0.57
C ILE A 241 -5.56 1.42 0.30
N LYS A 242 -5.31 2.57 0.94
CA LYS A 242 -4.11 2.91 1.72
C LYS A 242 -4.42 2.98 3.20
N SER A 243 -3.38 2.80 4.04
CA SER A 243 -3.47 2.98 5.50
C SER A 243 -4.68 2.28 6.11
N ILE A 244 -4.77 0.98 5.83
CA ILE A 244 -5.92 0.13 6.19
C ILE A 244 -6.02 0.01 7.71
N VAL A 245 -7.21 0.28 8.26
CA VAL A 245 -7.54 0.09 9.68
C VAL A 245 -8.67 -0.92 9.89
N LYS A 246 -9.35 -1.32 8.81
CA LYS A 246 -10.42 -2.32 8.90
C LYS A 246 -10.49 -3.20 7.67
N ILE A 247 -10.70 -4.50 7.91
CA ILE A 247 -10.98 -5.53 6.92
C ILE A 247 -12.24 -6.26 7.36
N ARG A 248 -13.29 -6.22 6.55
CA ARG A 248 -14.58 -6.84 6.88
C ARG A 248 -14.98 -7.84 5.80
N PHE A 249 -15.24 -9.06 6.19
CA PHE A 249 -15.84 -10.07 5.33
C PHE A 249 -17.35 -9.83 5.21
N SER A 250 -17.87 -9.80 3.98
CA SER A 250 -19.26 -9.45 3.71
C SER A 250 -19.94 -10.47 2.80
N GLU A 251 -21.21 -10.72 3.06
CA GLU A 251 -22.07 -11.54 2.19
C GLU A 251 -22.54 -10.73 0.98
N THR A 252 -22.74 -9.42 1.15
CA THR A 252 -23.21 -8.50 0.11
C THR A 252 -22.05 -7.65 -0.40
N GLU A 253 -22.18 -7.19 -1.66
CA GLU A 253 -21.23 -6.26 -2.26
C GLU A 253 -21.15 -4.98 -1.42
N PRO A 254 -19.95 -4.57 -0.96
CA PRO A 254 -19.77 -3.37 -0.17
C PRO A 254 -19.82 -2.12 -1.06
N GLU A 255 -20.34 -1.04 -0.51
CA GLU A 255 -20.20 0.29 -1.10
C GLU A 255 -18.72 0.72 -1.11
N THR A 256 -18.31 1.36 -2.21
CA THR A 256 -16.97 1.92 -2.36
C THR A 256 -17.02 3.42 -2.59
N SER A 257 -16.02 4.16 -2.11
CA SER A 257 -16.05 5.63 -2.08
C SER A 257 -16.27 6.27 -3.45
N TRP A 258 -15.58 5.79 -4.49
CA TRP A 258 -15.75 6.35 -5.83
C TRP A 258 -17.06 5.90 -6.48
N ASN A 259 -17.52 4.68 -6.23
CA ASN A 259 -18.84 4.25 -6.76
C ASN A 259 -19.97 5.08 -6.14
N MET A 260 -19.92 5.38 -4.85
CA MET A 260 -20.90 6.27 -4.20
C MET A 260 -20.86 7.69 -4.78
N SER A 261 -19.66 8.21 -5.10
CA SER A 261 -19.48 9.56 -5.62
C SER A 261 -19.87 9.71 -7.10
N GLY A 262 -19.71 8.65 -7.91
CA GLY A 262 -19.97 8.66 -9.34
C GLY A 262 -20.29 7.27 -9.89
N PRO A 263 -21.48 6.71 -9.59
CA PRO A 263 -21.81 5.31 -9.89
C PRO A 263 -21.83 4.98 -11.39
N ASN A 264 -22.02 5.98 -12.24
CA ASN A 264 -21.99 5.81 -13.69
C ASN A 264 -20.57 5.73 -14.27
N GLU A 265 -19.56 6.18 -13.53
CA GLU A 265 -18.16 6.28 -13.98
C GLU A 265 -17.25 5.29 -13.26
N TYR A 266 -17.54 5.00 -12.00
CA TYR A 266 -16.70 4.17 -11.14
C TYR A 266 -17.43 2.90 -10.72
N GLY A 267 -17.34 1.87 -11.56
CA GLY A 267 -17.88 0.56 -11.24
C GLY A 267 -17.11 -0.13 -10.10
N PHE A 268 -17.78 -1.08 -9.42
CA PHE A 268 -17.18 -1.85 -8.33
C PHE A 268 -15.89 -2.57 -8.76
N TYR A 269 -15.86 -3.15 -9.95
CA TYR A 269 -14.69 -3.92 -10.42
C TYR A 269 -13.51 -3.05 -10.83
N SER A 270 -13.74 -2.02 -11.62
CA SER A 270 -12.75 -1.05 -12.09
C SER A 270 -11.43 -1.68 -12.56
N ASN A 271 -11.54 -2.67 -13.45
CA ASN A 271 -10.39 -3.31 -14.08
C ASN A 271 -9.78 -2.39 -15.15
N VAL A 272 -8.45 -2.50 -15.35
CA VAL A 272 -7.69 -1.78 -16.39
C VAL A 272 -7.90 -2.45 -17.74
#